data_0d2f020f2d62110309cfb8eb887294fc
#
_entry.id   0d2f020f2d62110309cfb8eb887294fc
#
_cell.length_a   1.000
_cell.length_b   1.000
_cell.length_c   1.000
_cell.angle_alpha   90.00
_cell.angle_beta   90.00
_cell.angle_gamma   90.00
#
_symmetry.space_group_name_H-M   'P 1'
#
loop_
_entity.id
_entity.type
_entity.pdbx_description
1 polymer ?
#
loop_
_entity_poly.entity_id
_entity_poly.type
_entity_poly.pdbx_seq_one_letter_code
_entity_poly.pdbx_strand_id
1 'polypeptide(L)'
;MSESTGFFSKLGRRITQARTFVVNSVFVVVVLFVLAGLFGGNEAPTIRNNSALIIQPMGLIVEQNVAPANWQDALFQDASDATIEIGHILRAIKIAGTDEKIKMIVLNLDDLYGVSLTQAKRIVDALQSFKETGKKVISYGNTFEQNQYYIASSSTELYMN
;
A
#
# COMPACT_ATOMS: atom_id res chain seq x y z
N MET A 1 -49.26 50.87 25.42
CA MET A 1 -48.53 50.38 24.25
C MET A 1 -47.13 49.89 24.67
N SER A 2 -46.98 48.80 25.43
CA SER A 2 -45.65 48.29 25.85
C SER A 2 -45.57 46.74 26.02
N GLU A 3 -46.42 45.96 25.36
CA GLU A 3 -46.29 44.48 25.49
C GLU A 3 -45.62 43.75 24.31
N SER A 4 -45.34 44.43 23.20
CA SER A 4 -44.75 43.79 22.02
C SER A 4 -43.26 43.57 22.11
N THR A 5 -42.51 44.29 22.92
CA THR A 5 -41.04 44.19 23.08
C THR A 5 -40.60 42.93 23.81
N GLY A 6 -41.44 42.35 24.69
CA GLY A 6 -41.10 41.12 25.42
C GLY A 6 -41.20 39.85 24.59
N PHE A 7 -42.08 39.82 23.59
CA PHE A 7 -42.26 38.64 22.74
C PHE A 7 -41.09 38.45 21.77
N PHE A 8 -40.69 39.51 21.09
CA PHE A 8 -39.54 39.44 20.13
C PHE A 8 -38.20 39.14 20.81
N SER A 9 -37.98 39.65 22.02
CA SER A 9 -36.78 39.35 22.77
C SER A 9 -36.70 37.88 23.24
N LYS A 10 -37.85 37.27 23.64
CA LYS A 10 -37.95 35.87 23.98
C LYS A 10 -37.79 34.97 22.75
N LEU A 11 -38.32 35.35 21.60
CA LEU A 11 -38.19 34.63 20.35
C LEU A 11 -36.73 34.66 19.85
N GLY A 12 -36.08 35.84 19.87
CA GLY A 12 -34.66 35.98 19.50
C GLY A 12 -33.75 35.11 20.36
N ARG A 13 -33.99 35.05 21.68
CA ARG A 13 -33.19 34.21 22.58
C ARG A 13 -33.36 32.72 22.28
N ARG A 14 -34.57 32.27 21.97
CA ARG A 14 -34.84 30.87 21.58
C ARG A 14 -34.17 30.49 20.25
N ILE A 15 -34.18 31.37 19.27
CA ILE A 15 -33.51 31.18 17.98
C ILE A 15 -31.99 31.09 18.18
N THR A 16 -31.43 32.00 19.02
CA THR A 16 -29.98 31.93 19.32
C THR A 16 -29.58 30.66 20.05
N GLN A 17 -30.40 30.22 21.03
CA GLN A 17 -30.15 28.95 21.72
C GLN A 17 -30.26 27.74 20.80
N ALA A 18 -31.24 27.71 19.91
CA ALA A 18 -31.41 26.64 18.93
C ALA A 18 -30.20 26.58 17.95
N ARG A 19 -29.78 27.77 17.47
CA ARG A 19 -28.61 27.89 16.61
C ARG A 19 -27.34 27.35 17.30
N THR A 20 -27.10 27.79 18.55
CA THR A 20 -25.92 27.35 19.32
C THR A 20 -25.96 25.86 19.58
N PHE A 21 -27.16 25.30 19.90
CA PHE A 21 -27.31 23.86 20.08
C PHE A 21 -27.00 23.10 18.81
N VAL A 22 -27.52 23.52 17.66
CA VAL A 22 -27.26 22.86 16.36
C VAL A 22 -25.76 22.92 16.00
N VAL A 23 -25.14 24.10 16.13
CA VAL A 23 -23.71 24.26 15.82
C VAL A 23 -22.86 23.36 16.73
N ASN A 24 -23.13 23.32 18.02
CA ASN A 24 -22.39 22.46 18.95
C ASN A 24 -22.62 20.99 18.67
N SER A 25 -23.86 20.58 18.33
CA SER A 25 -24.14 19.19 17.95
C SER A 25 -23.41 18.77 16.69
N VAL A 26 -23.38 19.60 15.66
CA VAL A 26 -22.62 19.34 14.44
C VAL A 26 -21.13 19.24 14.76
N PHE A 27 -20.59 20.14 15.59
CA PHE A 27 -19.19 20.08 16.02
C PHE A 27 -18.87 18.76 16.73
N VAL A 28 -19.72 18.33 17.69
CA VAL A 28 -19.53 17.05 18.39
C VAL A 28 -19.56 15.87 17.43
N VAL A 29 -20.50 15.85 16.47
CA VAL A 29 -20.59 14.79 15.45
C VAL A 29 -19.33 14.75 14.60
N VAL A 30 -18.83 15.90 14.15
CA VAL A 30 -17.57 15.98 13.37
C VAL A 30 -16.38 15.47 14.19
N VAL A 31 -16.27 15.88 15.46
CA VAL A 31 -15.20 15.39 16.34
C VAL A 31 -15.28 13.88 16.55
N LEU A 32 -16.48 13.35 16.76
CA LEU A 32 -16.67 11.90 16.89
C LEU A 32 -16.30 11.15 15.60
N PHE A 33 -16.61 11.73 14.45
CA PHE A 33 -16.27 11.14 13.15
C PHE A 33 -14.75 11.13 12.92
N VAL A 34 -14.07 12.21 13.28
CA VAL A 34 -12.60 12.30 13.22
C VAL A 34 -11.96 11.31 14.20
N LEU A 35 -12.47 11.23 15.42
CA LEU A 35 -11.97 10.27 16.40
C LEU A 35 -12.24 8.82 15.95
N ALA A 36 -13.40 8.51 15.43
CA ALA A 36 -13.71 7.20 14.87
C ALA A 36 -12.79 6.84 13.70
N GLY A 37 -12.43 7.82 12.86
CA GLY A 37 -11.46 7.63 11.78
C GLY A 37 -10.02 7.41 12.27
N LEU A 38 -9.63 8.07 13.37
CA LEU A 38 -8.30 7.91 13.97
C LEU A 38 -8.15 6.62 14.79
N PHE A 39 -9.24 6.17 15.44
CA PHE A 39 -9.26 4.97 16.27
C PHE A 39 -9.90 3.76 15.58
N GLY A 40 -10.58 3.96 14.44
CA GLY A 40 -11.02 2.89 13.55
C GLY A 40 -9.79 2.23 12.97
N GLY A 41 -9.20 1.28 13.70
CA GLY A 41 -8.02 0.56 13.27
C GLY A 41 -8.31 -0.15 11.95
N ASN A 42 -7.47 0.05 10.95
CA ASN A 42 -7.40 -0.82 9.80
C ASN A 42 -7.08 -2.21 10.33
N GLU A 43 -8.07 -3.10 10.35
CA GLU A 43 -7.80 -4.51 10.60
C GLU A 43 -6.78 -4.95 9.55
N ALA A 44 -5.59 -5.29 10.01
CA ALA A 44 -4.56 -5.83 9.12
C ALA A 44 -5.16 -7.06 8.40
N PRO A 45 -5.02 -7.16 7.07
CA PRO A 45 -5.58 -8.27 6.33
C PRO A 45 -5.05 -9.59 6.91
N THR A 46 -5.96 -10.44 7.33
CA THR A 46 -5.60 -11.75 7.89
C THR A 46 -5.12 -12.67 6.78
N ILE A 47 -3.83 -13.02 6.82
CA ILE A 47 -3.26 -14.00 5.90
C ILE A 47 -3.83 -15.38 6.24
N ARG A 48 -4.40 -16.04 5.24
CA ARG A 48 -4.91 -17.42 5.37
C ARG A 48 -3.74 -18.40 5.40
N ASN A 49 -3.95 -19.54 6.06
CA ASN A 49 -2.98 -20.63 6.00
C ASN A 49 -2.87 -21.15 4.56
N ASN A 50 -1.70 -21.57 4.15
CA ASN A 50 -1.40 -22.05 2.80
C ASN A 50 -1.51 -20.97 1.70
N SER A 51 -1.15 -19.73 2.01
CA SER A 51 -1.16 -18.64 1.06
C SER A 51 0.12 -18.61 0.21
N ALA A 52 -0.01 -18.04 -0.99
CA ALA A 52 1.12 -17.65 -1.83
C ALA A 52 1.33 -16.12 -1.71
N LEU A 53 2.58 -15.70 -1.61
CA LEU A 53 2.95 -14.30 -1.77
C LEU A 53 3.17 -14.02 -3.26
N ILE A 54 2.35 -13.15 -3.84
CA ILE A 54 2.54 -12.69 -5.22
C ILE A 54 3.43 -11.45 -5.20
N ILE A 55 4.53 -11.50 -5.93
CA ILE A 55 5.44 -10.37 -6.15
C ILE A 55 5.36 -10.00 -7.62
N GLN A 56 4.80 -8.84 -7.91
CA GLN A 56 4.66 -8.29 -9.24
C GLN A 56 5.20 -6.86 -9.24
N PRO A 57 6.52 -6.70 -9.40
CA PRO A 57 7.11 -5.37 -9.47
C PRO A 57 6.72 -4.70 -10.77
N MET A 58 6.31 -3.42 -10.68
CA MET A 58 5.94 -2.61 -11.84
C MET A 58 6.95 -1.46 -12.00
N GLY A 59 7.36 -1.20 -13.23
CA GLY A 59 8.27 -0.10 -13.55
C GLY A 59 9.74 -0.40 -13.29
N LEU A 60 10.47 0.56 -12.73
CA LEU A 60 11.92 0.48 -12.48
C LEU A 60 12.19 0.12 -11.02
N ILE A 61 13.14 -0.78 -10.79
CA ILE A 61 13.65 -1.01 -9.44
C ILE A 61 14.72 0.04 -9.12
N VAL A 62 14.52 0.75 -8.00
CA VAL A 62 15.45 1.78 -7.50
C VAL A 62 15.94 1.41 -6.10
N GLU A 63 17.14 1.92 -5.73
CA GLU A 63 17.68 1.70 -4.39
C GLU A 63 16.87 2.46 -3.34
N GLN A 64 16.44 3.67 -3.67
CA GLN A 64 15.67 4.54 -2.79
C GLN A 64 14.67 5.33 -3.63
N ASN A 65 13.43 5.32 -3.23
CA ASN A 65 12.40 6.11 -3.91
C ASN A 65 12.52 7.56 -3.43
N VAL A 66 12.78 8.47 -4.36
CA VAL A 66 12.75 9.91 -4.06
C VAL A 66 11.31 10.36 -4.18
N ALA A 67 10.70 10.73 -3.07
CA ALA A 67 9.37 11.32 -3.09
C ALA A 67 9.37 12.56 -4.01
N PRO A 68 8.31 12.78 -4.80
CA PRO A 68 8.21 13.95 -5.66
C PRO A 68 8.42 15.22 -4.82
N ALA A 69 9.23 16.15 -5.36
CA ALA A 69 9.65 17.35 -4.64
C ALA A 69 8.47 18.28 -4.31
N ASN A 70 7.37 18.16 -5.05
CA ASN A 70 6.15 18.94 -4.84
C ASN A 70 4.91 18.13 -5.28
N TRP A 71 3.73 18.61 -4.86
CA TRP A 71 2.45 17.96 -5.18
C TRP A 71 2.10 18.01 -6.68
N GLN A 72 2.67 18.95 -7.42
CA GLN A 72 2.46 19.09 -8.86
C GLN A 72 3.14 17.94 -9.59
N ASP A 73 4.38 17.62 -9.25
CA ASP A 73 5.10 16.49 -9.81
C ASP A 73 4.38 15.16 -9.50
N ALA A 74 3.78 15.06 -8.30
CA ALA A 74 2.98 13.88 -7.94
C ALA A 74 1.69 13.72 -8.77
N LEU A 75 1.09 14.83 -9.24
CA LEU A 75 -0.14 14.78 -10.06
C LEU A 75 0.14 14.48 -11.54
N PHE A 76 1.34 14.78 -12.03
CA PHE A 76 1.73 14.59 -13.43
C PHE A 76 2.66 13.39 -13.63
N GLN A 77 2.89 12.59 -12.59
CA GLN A 77 3.67 11.36 -12.68
C GLN A 77 2.87 10.32 -13.47
N ASP A 78 3.35 9.99 -14.66
CA ASP A 78 2.74 8.94 -15.50
C ASP A 78 2.97 7.55 -14.87
N ALA A 79 2.07 6.62 -15.15
CA ALA A 79 2.22 5.22 -14.72
C ALA A 79 3.51 4.55 -15.26
N SER A 80 4.08 5.10 -16.34
CA SER A 80 5.37 4.69 -16.90
C SER A 80 6.56 5.07 -16.02
N ASP A 81 6.39 6.04 -15.10
CA ASP A 81 7.41 6.45 -14.14
C ASP A 81 7.32 5.68 -12.81
N ALA A 82 6.51 4.61 -12.80
CA ALA A 82 6.39 3.77 -11.62
C ALA A 82 7.77 3.23 -11.21
N THR A 83 8.13 3.48 -9.96
CA THR A 83 9.36 2.97 -9.37
C THR A 83 9.05 2.17 -8.11
N ILE A 84 9.78 1.10 -7.91
CA ILE A 84 9.68 0.29 -6.70
C ILE A 84 11.04 0.22 -6.00
N GLU A 85 11.06 0.50 -4.72
CA GLU A 85 12.28 0.37 -3.93
C GLU A 85 12.62 -1.10 -3.70
N ILE A 86 13.86 -1.49 -4.03
CA ILE A 86 14.33 -2.87 -3.84
C ILE A 86 14.17 -3.35 -2.39
N GLY A 87 14.32 -2.45 -1.42
CA GLY A 87 14.16 -2.76 0.00
C GLY A 87 12.78 -3.34 0.34
N HIS A 88 11.73 -2.92 -0.35
CA HIS A 88 10.38 -3.46 -0.16
C HIS A 88 10.29 -4.91 -0.63
N ILE A 89 10.85 -5.22 -1.81
CA ILE A 89 10.89 -6.58 -2.37
C ILE A 89 11.68 -7.51 -1.45
N LEU A 90 12.88 -7.11 -1.05
CA LEU A 90 13.73 -7.93 -0.18
C LEU A 90 13.09 -8.18 1.19
N ARG A 91 12.44 -7.16 1.75
CA ARG A 91 11.72 -7.29 3.03
C ARG A 91 10.53 -8.22 2.91
N ALA A 92 9.75 -8.11 1.82
CA ALA A 92 8.60 -8.99 1.58
C ALA A 92 9.04 -10.47 1.47
N ILE A 93 10.10 -10.77 0.73
CA ILE A 93 10.67 -12.11 0.60
C ILE A 93 11.13 -12.62 1.98
N LYS A 94 11.85 -11.80 2.73
CA LYS A 94 12.35 -12.17 4.07
C LYS A 94 11.21 -12.49 5.04
N ILE A 95 10.18 -11.64 5.10
CA ILE A 95 9.01 -11.87 5.96
C ILE A 95 8.28 -13.14 5.53
N ALA A 96 8.07 -13.36 4.24
CA ALA A 96 7.44 -14.57 3.72
C ALA A 96 8.23 -15.84 4.09
N GLY A 97 9.55 -15.75 4.17
CA GLY A 97 10.41 -16.85 4.61
C GLY A 97 10.11 -17.32 6.04
N THR A 98 9.84 -16.37 6.94
CA THR A 98 9.57 -16.63 8.36
C THR A 98 8.10 -16.88 8.68
N ASP A 99 7.18 -16.48 7.81
CA ASP A 99 5.73 -16.67 8.03
C ASP A 99 5.30 -18.09 7.64
N GLU A 100 4.86 -18.87 8.61
CA GLU A 100 4.39 -20.24 8.41
C GLU A 100 3.14 -20.36 7.52
N LYS A 101 2.36 -19.28 7.41
CA LYS A 101 1.15 -19.25 6.57
C LYS A 101 1.46 -19.14 5.08
N ILE A 102 2.62 -18.59 4.73
CA ILE A 102 3.07 -18.46 3.34
C ILE A 102 3.87 -19.70 2.97
N LYS A 103 3.43 -20.41 1.92
CA LYS A 103 4.04 -21.66 1.47
C LYS A 103 4.83 -21.52 0.18
N MET A 104 4.59 -20.47 -0.58
CA MET A 104 5.30 -20.21 -1.83
C MET A 104 5.34 -18.73 -2.17
N ILE A 105 6.27 -18.37 -3.03
CA ILE A 105 6.30 -17.10 -3.73
C ILE A 105 5.94 -17.35 -5.19
N VAL A 106 5.07 -16.47 -5.73
CA VAL A 106 4.76 -16.41 -7.17
C VAL A 106 5.29 -15.07 -7.67
N LEU A 107 6.21 -15.12 -8.63
CA LEU A 107 6.91 -13.96 -9.17
C LEU A 107 6.45 -13.72 -10.61
N ASN A 108 5.82 -12.59 -10.84
CA ASN A 108 5.50 -12.09 -12.19
C ASN A 108 6.41 -10.90 -12.51
N LEU A 109 7.15 -10.98 -13.61
CA LEU A 109 8.12 -9.96 -14.02
C LEU A 109 7.72 -9.23 -15.31
N ASP A 110 6.51 -9.45 -15.84
CA ASP A 110 6.07 -8.85 -17.11
C ASP A 110 6.08 -7.31 -17.09
N ASP A 111 5.71 -6.72 -15.95
CA ASP A 111 5.61 -5.27 -15.80
C ASP A 111 6.89 -4.62 -15.25
N LEU A 112 7.96 -5.39 -15.08
CA LEU A 112 9.26 -4.89 -14.63
C LEU A 112 10.07 -4.35 -15.80
N TYR A 113 10.13 -3.03 -15.95
CA TYR A 113 10.80 -2.40 -17.10
C TYR A 113 12.31 -2.25 -16.93
N GLY A 114 12.82 -2.31 -15.70
CA GLY A 114 14.26 -2.24 -15.50
C GLY A 114 14.71 -2.65 -14.10
N VAL A 115 15.79 -3.42 -14.10
CA VAL A 115 16.49 -3.86 -12.91
C VAL A 115 17.99 -3.98 -13.25
N SER A 116 18.84 -3.40 -12.42
CA SER A 116 20.29 -3.57 -12.60
C SER A 116 20.73 -4.98 -12.21
N LEU A 117 21.86 -5.43 -12.74
CA LEU A 117 22.42 -6.74 -12.40
C LEU A 117 22.68 -6.89 -10.89
N THR A 118 23.14 -5.82 -10.25
CA THR A 118 23.40 -5.83 -8.79
C THR A 118 22.10 -6.02 -8.01
N GLN A 119 21.01 -5.35 -8.40
CA GLN A 119 19.71 -5.50 -7.80
C GLN A 119 19.13 -6.89 -8.06
N ALA A 120 19.24 -7.37 -9.31
CA ALA A 120 18.82 -8.71 -9.69
C ALA A 120 19.52 -9.77 -8.83
N LYS A 121 20.83 -9.63 -8.64
CA LYS A 121 21.61 -10.55 -7.78
C LYS A 121 21.08 -10.54 -6.33
N ARG A 122 20.82 -9.38 -5.76
CA ARG A 122 20.27 -9.27 -4.38
C ARG A 122 18.90 -9.94 -4.25
N ILE A 123 18.04 -9.82 -5.29
CA ILE A 123 16.75 -10.50 -5.32
C ILE A 123 16.95 -12.02 -5.40
N VAL A 124 17.85 -12.49 -6.26
CA VAL A 124 18.21 -13.92 -6.38
C VAL A 124 18.71 -14.48 -5.05
N ASP A 125 19.62 -13.79 -4.38
CA ASP A 125 20.16 -14.21 -3.08
C ASP A 125 19.02 -14.31 -2.02
N ALA A 126 18.08 -13.38 -2.02
CA ALA A 126 16.91 -13.41 -1.13
C ALA A 126 15.95 -14.57 -1.46
N LEU A 127 15.69 -14.84 -2.76
CA LEU A 127 14.88 -15.97 -3.19
C LEU A 127 15.53 -17.32 -2.87
N GLN A 128 16.85 -17.41 -2.95
CA GLN A 128 17.57 -18.61 -2.53
C GLN A 128 17.42 -18.85 -1.03
N SER A 129 17.63 -17.83 -0.21
CA SER A 129 17.40 -17.93 1.24
C SER A 129 15.96 -18.31 1.58
N PHE A 130 14.98 -17.83 0.81
CA PHE A 130 13.60 -18.27 0.94
C PHE A 130 13.43 -19.75 0.62
N LYS A 131 14.05 -20.27 -0.45
CA LYS A 131 14.00 -21.70 -0.80
C LYS A 131 14.65 -22.61 0.23
N GLU A 132 15.68 -22.13 0.94
CA GLU A 132 16.33 -22.86 2.04
C GLU A 132 15.35 -23.14 3.20
N THR A 133 14.26 -22.37 3.33
CA THR A 133 13.18 -22.66 4.29
C THR A 133 12.26 -23.82 3.85
N GLY A 134 12.55 -24.50 2.73
CA GLY A 134 11.74 -25.58 2.17
C GLY A 134 10.53 -25.16 1.38
N LYS A 135 10.38 -23.84 1.10
CA LYS A 135 9.26 -23.29 0.34
C LYS A 135 9.61 -23.12 -1.13
N LYS A 136 8.60 -23.09 -2.00
CA LYS A 136 8.79 -23.01 -3.45
C LYS A 136 8.73 -21.57 -3.95
N VAL A 137 9.48 -21.29 -5.01
CA VAL A 137 9.39 -20.08 -5.82
C VAL A 137 8.96 -20.47 -7.22
N ILE A 138 7.90 -19.87 -7.72
CA ILE A 138 7.39 -20.05 -9.07
C ILE A 138 7.51 -18.71 -9.78
N SER A 139 8.15 -18.68 -10.95
CA SER A 139 8.16 -17.49 -11.81
C SER A 139 7.37 -17.76 -13.08
N TYR A 140 6.63 -16.75 -13.53
CA TYR A 140 5.98 -16.79 -14.83
C TYR A 140 6.08 -15.41 -15.53
N GLY A 141 6.01 -15.44 -16.86
CA GLY A 141 6.03 -14.25 -17.69
C GLY A 141 5.89 -14.59 -19.16
N ASN A 142 5.53 -13.60 -19.96
CA ASN A 142 5.40 -13.73 -21.40
C ASN A 142 6.75 -13.56 -22.10
N THR A 143 7.54 -12.60 -21.64
CA THR A 143 8.88 -12.31 -22.15
C THR A 143 9.79 -11.93 -20.99
N PHE A 144 11.08 -12.26 -21.12
CA PHE A 144 12.07 -11.87 -20.10
C PHE A 144 13.24 -11.18 -20.76
N GLU A 145 13.58 -9.99 -20.26
CA GLU A 145 14.87 -9.38 -20.51
C GLU A 145 15.97 -10.11 -19.73
N GLN A 146 17.24 -9.87 -20.05
CA GLN A 146 18.37 -10.58 -19.48
C GLN A 146 18.34 -10.63 -17.94
N ASN A 147 18.15 -9.50 -17.29
CA ASN A 147 18.16 -9.43 -15.82
C ASN A 147 16.88 -9.98 -15.20
N GLN A 148 15.73 -9.86 -15.88
CA GLN A 148 14.49 -10.53 -15.49
C GLN A 148 14.66 -12.07 -15.57
N TYR A 149 15.23 -12.56 -16.68
CA TYR A 149 15.50 -13.99 -16.83
C TYR A 149 16.47 -14.50 -15.76
N TYR A 150 17.50 -13.72 -15.41
CA TYR A 150 18.40 -14.06 -14.33
C TYR A 150 17.68 -14.24 -12.99
N ILE A 151 16.72 -13.36 -12.66
CA ILE A 151 15.88 -13.51 -11.48
C ILE A 151 14.97 -14.73 -11.60
N ALA A 152 14.25 -14.86 -12.72
CA ALA A 152 13.29 -15.95 -12.97
C ALA A 152 13.97 -17.32 -12.95
N SER A 153 15.16 -17.45 -13.48
CA SER A 153 15.95 -18.70 -13.51
C SER A 153 16.34 -19.22 -12.12
N SER A 154 16.31 -18.33 -11.10
CA SER A 154 16.57 -18.74 -9.71
C SER A 154 15.37 -19.44 -9.05
N SER A 155 14.21 -19.47 -9.70
CA SER A 155 12.99 -20.07 -9.18
C SER A 155 13.05 -21.61 -9.16
N THR A 156 12.14 -22.23 -8.42
CA THR A 156 11.98 -23.69 -8.42
C THR A 156 11.34 -24.16 -9.73
N GLU A 157 10.39 -23.37 -10.23
CA GLU A 157 9.65 -23.62 -11.46
C GLU A 157 9.55 -22.32 -12.25
N LEU A 158 9.78 -22.35 -13.56
CA LEU A 158 9.70 -21.21 -14.47
C LEU A 158 8.73 -21.54 -15.60
N TYR A 159 7.75 -20.69 -15.79
CA TYR A 159 6.76 -20.79 -16.86
C TYR A 159 6.90 -19.61 -17.81
N MET A 160 7.03 -19.89 -19.09
CA MET A 160 6.99 -18.92 -20.19
C MET A 160 5.81 -19.29 -21.11
N ASN A 161 5.09 -18.25 -21.54
CA ASN A 161 3.99 -18.43 -22.49
C ASN A 161 4.47 -18.13 -23.92
#